data_8defd1ed4f478b5970761a246c5d0a1d
#
_entry.id   8defd1ed4f478b5970761a246c5d0a1d
#
_cell.length_a   1.000
_cell.length_b   1.000
_cell.length_c   1.000
_cell.angle_alpha   90.00
_cell.angle_beta   90.00
_cell.angle_gamma   90.00
#
_symmetry.space_group_name_H-M   'P 1'
#
loop_
_entity.id
_entity.type
_entity.pdbx_description
1 polymer ?
#
loop_
_entity_poly.entity_id
_entity_poly.type
_entity_poly.pdbx_seq_one_letter_code
_entity_poly.pdbx_strand_id
1 'polypeptide(L)'
;MVKEVYGKKIGMTQIFSEDGIAIPVTAIEVEPLTVVAKKTADKEGYNAIVVAFGSVKEKNVIKPIKGIFAKAGVEVQKYLKEIKVENVDEFEIGSKITVTDLADVTAVDVQGTSKGKGFQGNIKRHGQHRGPMAHGSMYHRRPGSMGPTSTPGRVFKGKKLPGHMGSVVSTIKNLTVVKVDSDKNVVLVKGSIPGAKNSIVKVRKV
;
A
#
# COMPACT_ATOMS: atom_id res chain seq x y z
N MET A 1 19.19 -3.50 -9.69
CA MET A 1 18.57 -2.22 -9.25
C MET A 1 17.20 -2.49 -8.64
N VAL A 2 16.89 -1.89 -7.48
CA VAL A 2 15.61 -2.11 -6.79
C VAL A 2 14.48 -1.35 -7.48
N LYS A 3 13.41 -2.06 -7.85
CA LYS A 3 12.22 -1.46 -8.49
C LYS A 3 11.15 -1.03 -7.48
N GLU A 4 11.22 -1.51 -6.24
CA GLU A 4 10.18 -1.33 -5.22
C GLU A 4 10.81 -0.99 -3.86
N VAL A 5 10.25 -0.02 -3.15
CA VAL A 5 10.64 0.30 -1.77
C VAL A 5 9.40 0.36 -0.88
N TYR A 6 9.59 0.16 0.42
CA TYR A 6 8.53 0.31 1.41
C TYR A 6 8.74 1.59 2.21
N GLY A 7 7.64 2.28 2.47
CA GLY A 7 7.65 3.49 3.28
C GLY A 7 6.40 3.60 4.14
N LYS A 8 6.36 4.60 4.98
CA LYS A 8 5.28 4.92 5.89
C LYS A 8 4.63 6.23 5.47
N LYS A 9 3.32 6.23 5.30
CA LYS A 9 2.55 7.44 5.00
C LYS A 9 2.54 8.38 6.20
N ILE A 10 3.19 9.53 6.12
CA ILE A 10 3.16 10.53 7.20
C ILE A 10 1.85 11.31 7.16
N GLY A 11 1.49 11.85 5.99
CA GLY A 11 0.31 12.68 5.83
C GLY A 11 0.30 13.42 4.51
N MET A 12 -0.61 14.38 4.38
CA MET A 12 -0.69 15.24 3.22
C MET A 12 -0.39 16.68 3.62
N THR A 13 0.26 17.39 2.71
CA THR A 13 0.54 18.81 2.77
C THR A 13 0.43 19.42 1.38
N GLN A 14 0.76 20.68 1.23
CA GLN A 14 0.89 21.34 -0.06
C GLN A 14 2.25 22.02 -0.17
N ILE A 15 2.73 22.10 -1.38
CA ILE A 15 3.90 22.87 -1.76
C ILE A 15 3.49 23.83 -2.87
N PHE A 16 4.22 24.91 -3.01
CA PHE A 16 3.96 25.90 -4.06
C PHE A 16 5.00 25.77 -5.16
N SER A 17 4.55 25.82 -6.42
CA SER A 17 5.46 25.98 -7.56
C SER A 17 6.02 27.39 -7.61
N GLU A 18 7.00 27.61 -8.47
CA GLU A 18 7.56 28.95 -8.73
C GLU A 18 6.48 29.94 -9.23
N ASP A 19 5.48 29.45 -9.94
CA ASP A 19 4.32 30.22 -10.41
C ASP A 19 3.26 30.48 -9.32
N GLY A 20 3.51 30.08 -8.05
CA GLY A 20 2.56 30.23 -6.95
C GLY A 20 1.41 29.23 -6.93
N ILE A 21 1.41 28.20 -7.79
CA ILE A 21 0.36 27.18 -7.85
C ILE A 21 0.53 26.20 -6.69
N ALA A 22 -0.52 25.99 -5.90
CA ALA A 22 -0.53 25.01 -4.81
C ALA A 22 -0.63 23.57 -5.34
N ILE A 23 0.39 22.76 -5.07
CA ILE A 23 0.46 21.35 -5.45
C ILE A 23 0.20 20.51 -4.20
N PRO A 24 -0.92 19.75 -4.12
CA PRO A 24 -1.16 18.83 -3.01
C PRO A 24 -0.22 17.65 -3.08
N VAL A 25 0.48 17.35 -2.00
CA VAL A 25 1.44 16.25 -1.92
C VAL A 25 1.20 15.37 -0.71
N THR A 26 1.52 14.10 -0.85
CA THR A 26 1.61 13.17 0.26
C THR A 26 3.07 12.90 0.59
N ALA A 27 3.43 13.03 1.86
CA ALA A 27 4.75 12.68 2.36
C ALA A 27 4.81 11.20 2.76
N ILE A 28 5.80 10.51 2.21
CA ILE A 28 6.11 9.10 2.49
C ILE A 28 7.51 9.06 3.08
N GLU A 29 7.64 8.59 4.31
CA GLU A 29 8.90 8.32 4.97
C GLU A 29 9.39 6.94 4.53
N VAL A 30 10.55 6.89 3.91
CA VAL A 30 11.20 5.66 3.44
C VAL A 30 12.41 5.41 4.32
N GLU A 31 12.20 4.75 5.46
CA GLU A 31 13.31 4.34 6.32
C GLU A 31 14.26 3.41 5.52
N PRO A 32 15.58 3.43 5.80
CA PRO A 32 16.51 2.50 5.17
C PRO A 32 16.04 1.05 5.33
N LEU A 33 15.92 0.34 4.22
CA LEU A 33 15.49 -1.06 4.20
C LEU A 33 16.73 -1.95 4.32
N THR A 34 16.81 -2.77 5.35
CA THR A 34 17.94 -3.69 5.57
C THR A 34 17.63 -5.05 4.93
N VAL A 35 18.53 -5.58 4.12
CA VAL A 35 18.40 -6.92 3.51
C VAL A 35 18.70 -7.98 4.57
N VAL A 36 17.73 -8.86 4.82
CA VAL A 36 17.80 -9.91 5.85
C VAL A 36 18.02 -11.29 5.25
N ALA A 37 17.42 -11.57 4.10
CA ALA A 37 17.58 -12.86 3.43
C ALA A 37 17.42 -12.71 1.93
N LYS A 38 17.97 -13.68 1.20
CA LYS A 38 17.85 -13.83 -0.25
C LYS A 38 17.01 -15.06 -0.56
N LYS A 39 16.13 -14.96 -1.55
CA LYS A 39 15.37 -16.08 -2.12
C LYS A 39 15.79 -16.26 -3.56
N THR A 40 16.14 -17.49 -3.92
CA THR A 40 16.61 -17.85 -5.27
C THR A 40 15.62 -18.77 -5.96
N ALA A 41 15.57 -18.72 -7.28
CA ALA A 41 14.68 -19.55 -8.08
C ALA A 41 14.89 -21.05 -7.82
N ASP A 42 16.14 -21.48 -7.53
CA ASP A 42 16.47 -22.89 -7.32
C ASP A 42 15.85 -23.46 -6.04
N LYS A 43 15.69 -22.65 -4.99
CA LYS A 43 15.18 -23.10 -3.68
C LYS A 43 13.71 -22.76 -3.50
N GLU A 44 13.32 -21.54 -3.81
CA GLU A 44 11.97 -20.99 -3.54
C GLU A 44 11.11 -20.85 -4.81
N GLY A 45 11.67 -21.10 -6.00
CA GLY A 45 10.97 -20.99 -7.27
C GLY A 45 10.86 -19.56 -7.84
N TYR A 46 11.41 -18.56 -7.16
CA TYR A 46 11.46 -17.16 -7.63
C TYR A 46 12.59 -16.37 -6.97
N ASN A 47 13.00 -15.29 -7.63
CA ASN A 47 14.04 -14.40 -7.13
C ASN A 47 13.44 -13.25 -6.35
N ALA A 48 13.85 -13.10 -5.08
CA ALA A 48 13.45 -12.01 -4.21
C ALA A 48 14.47 -11.75 -3.11
N ILE A 49 14.43 -10.55 -2.55
CA ILE A 49 15.12 -10.21 -1.31
C ILE A 49 14.11 -9.96 -0.20
N VAL A 50 14.41 -10.41 1.00
CA VAL A 50 13.62 -10.11 2.18
C VAL A 50 14.25 -8.91 2.86
N VAL A 51 13.48 -7.82 2.94
CA VAL A 51 13.91 -6.57 3.57
C VAL A 51 13.16 -6.34 4.86
N ALA A 52 13.86 -5.73 5.81
CA ALA A 52 13.30 -5.33 7.09
C ALA A 52 13.40 -3.81 7.27
N PHE A 53 12.46 -3.24 8.03
CA PHE A 53 12.43 -1.83 8.39
C PHE A 53 11.55 -1.57 9.62
N GLY A 54 11.66 -0.37 10.18
CA GLY A 54 10.91 0.06 11.35
C GLY A 54 11.51 -0.39 12.67
N SER A 55 11.64 0.53 13.60
CA SER A 55 12.15 0.24 14.93
C SER A 55 11.14 -0.55 15.78
N VAL A 56 11.62 -1.47 16.60
CA VAL A 56 10.81 -2.25 17.55
C VAL A 56 11.64 -2.60 18.79
N LYS A 57 11.00 -2.60 19.94
CA LYS A 57 11.64 -3.11 21.16
C LYS A 57 11.74 -4.64 21.07
N GLU A 58 12.90 -5.19 21.31
CA GLU A 58 13.19 -6.62 21.16
C GLU A 58 12.24 -7.53 21.95
N LYS A 59 11.78 -7.09 23.13
CA LYS A 59 10.81 -7.81 23.95
C LYS A 59 9.45 -8.06 23.28
N ASN A 60 9.09 -7.23 22.29
CA ASN A 60 7.81 -7.30 21.57
C ASN A 60 7.87 -8.19 20.33
N VAL A 61 9.02 -8.81 20.06
CA VAL A 61 9.23 -9.64 18.88
C VAL A 61 9.20 -11.13 19.27
N ILE A 62 8.45 -11.92 18.53
CA ILE A 62 8.32 -13.37 18.75
C ILE A 62 9.61 -14.12 18.40
N LYS A 63 9.87 -15.24 19.07
CA LYS A 63 11.10 -16.05 18.92
C LYS A 63 11.44 -16.42 17.45
N PRO A 64 10.49 -16.90 16.60
CA PRO A 64 10.81 -17.25 15.22
C PRO A 64 11.36 -16.07 14.42
N ILE A 65 10.78 -14.87 14.60
CA ILE A 65 11.25 -13.65 13.91
C ILE A 65 12.64 -13.25 14.40
N LYS A 66 12.90 -13.32 15.74
CA LYS A 66 14.25 -13.10 16.29
C LYS A 66 15.28 -14.05 15.66
N GLY A 67 14.92 -15.31 15.46
CA GLY A 67 15.78 -16.31 14.83
C GLY A 67 16.18 -15.95 13.41
N ILE A 68 15.27 -15.34 12.62
CA ILE A 68 15.57 -14.86 11.25
C ILE A 68 16.63 -13.74 11.30
N PHE A 69 16.47 -12.77 12.18
CA PHE A 69 17.40 -11.65 12.34
C PHE A 69 18.77 -12.11 12.90
N ALA A 70 18.76 -13.03 13.88
CA ALA A 70 19.98 -13.62 14.43
C ALA A 70 20.79 -14.37 13.37
N LYS A 71 20.11 -15.14 12.48
CA LYS A 71 20.77 -15.82 11.35
C LYS A 71 21.39 -14.84 10.35
N ALA A 72 20.77 -13.67 10.17
CA ALA A 72 21.27 -12.63 9.28
C ALA A 72 22.33 -11.74 9.92
N GLY A 73 22.53 -11.80 11.25
CA GLY A 73 23.43 -10.91 11.98
C GLY A 73 23.01 -9.44 12.00
N VAL A 74 21.68 -9.18 11.90
CA VAL A 74 21.10 -7.83 11.79
C VAL A 74 20.22 -7.54 13.00
N GLU A 75 20.11 -6.27 13.38
CA GLU A 75 19.21 -5.81 14.43
C GLU A 75 17.75 -6.12 14.10
N VAL A 76 16.97 -6.45 15.14
CA VAL A 76 15.55 -6.80 14.99
C VAL A 76 14.74 -5.59 14.58
N GLN A 77 13.96 -5.72 13.51
CA GLN A 77 13.10 -4.69 12.97
C GLN A 77 11.64 -5.14 12.94
N LYS A 78 10.72 -4.16 12.84
CA LYS A 78 9.29 -4.40 13.02
C LYS A 78 8.63 -5.13 11.85
N TYR A 79 9.00 -4.77 10.63
CA TYR A 79 8.36 -5.25 9.42
C TYR A 79 9.34 -6.05 8.58
N LEU A 80 8.88 -7.20 8.09
CA LEU A 80 9.55 -8.01 7.08
C LEU A 80 8.70 -8.02 5.82
N LYS A 81 9.30 -7.68 4.68
CA LYS A 81 8.63 -7.67 3.38
C LYS A 81 9.54 -8.23 2.31
N GLU A 82 8.93 -8.78 1.27
CA GLU A 82 9.66 -9.29 0.11
C GLU A 82 9.60 -8.29 -1.04
N ILE A 83 10.72 -8.12 -1.70
CA ILE A 83 10.88 -7.34 -2.93
C ILE A 83 11.37 -8.28 -4.01
N LYS A 84 10.63 -8.41 -5.10
CA LYS A 84 11.06 -9.17 -6.27
C LYS A 84 12.17 -8.43 -6.99
N VAL A 85 13.25 -9.13 -7.27
CA VAL A 85 14.42 -8.61 -7.98
C VAL A 85 14.78 -9.54 -9.13
N GLU A 86 15.43 -9.02 -10.15
CA GLU A 86 15.92 -9.81 -11.28
C GLU A 86 17.18 -10.59 -10.87
N ASN A 87 18.15 -9.90 -10.31
CA ASN A 87 19.40 -10.48 -9.81
C ASN A 87 19.49 -10.38 -8.29
N VAL A 88 19.58 -11.50 -7.63
CA VAL A 88 19.67 -11.57 -6.17
C VAL A 88 21.11 -11.34 -5.68
N ASP A 89 22.10 -11.64 -6.53
CA ASP A 89 23.52 -11.57 -6.18
C ASP A 89 24.03 -10.13 -6.00
N GLU A 90 23.33 -9.15 -6.59
CA GLU A 90 23.64 -7.72 -6.42
C GLU A 90 23.46 -7.22 -4.96
N PHE A 91 22.77 -7.98 -4.14
CA PHE A 91 22.43 -7.56 -2.78
C PHE A 91 23.13 -8.45 -1.76
N GLU A 92 23.81 -7.86 -0.82
CA GLU A 92 24.42 -8.57 0.32
C GLU A 92 23.46 -8.55 1.53
N ILE A 93 23.53 -9.61 2.35
CA ILE A 93 22.78 -9.64 3.62
C ILE A 93 23.40 -8.57 4.54
N GLY A 94 22.54 -7.74 5.14
CA GLY A 94 22.94 -6.59 5.95
C GLY A 94 23.07 -5.28 5.16
N SER A 95 23.08 -5.30 3.83
CA SER A 95 23.12 -4.08 3.02
C SER A 95 21.82 -3.26 3.22
N LYS A 96 21.93 -1.93 3.06
CA LYS A 96 20.82 -0.98 3.23
C LYS A 96 20.41 -0.38 1.89
N ILE A 97 19.14 -0.47 1.58
CA ILE A 97 18.51 0.19 0.43
C ILE A 97 17.92 1.50 0.94
N THR A 98 18.25 2.61 0.32
CA THR A 98 17.86 3.96 0.78
C THR A 98 16.94 4.66 -0.21
N VAL A 99 16.43 5.81 0.18
CA VAL A 99 15.55 6.63 -0.66
C VAL A 99 16.27 7.21 -1.90
N THR A 100 17.60 7.24 -1.88
CA THR A 100 18.41 7.71 -3.01
C THR A 100 18.16 6.91 -4.29
N ASP A 101 17.77 5.64 -4.16
CA ASP A 101 17.37 4.82 -5.30
C ASP A 101 16.12 5.35 -6.04
N LEU A 102 15.39 6.29 -5.43
CA LEU A 102 14.22 6.96 -6.03
C LEU A 102 14.53 8.37 -6.55
N ALA A 103 15.76 8.88 -6.42
CA ALA A 103 16.09 10.28 -6.73
C ALA A 103 15.81 10.65 -8.20
N ASP A 104 16.10 9.75 -9.14
CA ASP A 104 15.97 9.99 -10.58
C ASP A 104 14.59 9.62 -11.14
N VAL A 105 13.63 9.27 -10.28
CA VAL A 105 12.32 8.75 -10.70
C VAL A 105 11.31 9.88 -10.79
N THR A 106 10.72 10.07 -11.96
CA THR A 106 9.68 11.08 -12.20
C THR A 106 8.28 10.61 -11.82
N ALA A 107 8.01 9.32 -11.95
CA ALA A 107 6.69 8.74 -11.68
C ALA A 107 6.79 7.42 -10.90
N VAL A 108 5.85 7.23 -9.97
CA VAL A 108 5.78 6.03 -9.14
C VAL A 108 4.35 5.48 -9.04
N ASP A 109 4.25 4.16 -8.88
CA ASP A 109 3.02 3.49 -8.48
C ASP A 109 3.05 3.29 -6.96
N VAL A 110 1.97 3.66 -6.28
CA VAL A 110 1.88 3.50 -4.83
C VAL A 110 0.76 2.53 -4.47
N GLN A 111 1.14 1.45 -3.81
CA GLN A 111 0.23 0.42 -3.31
C GLN A 111 0.12 0.49 -1.79
N GLY A 112 -1.10 0.44 -1.27
CA GLY A 112 -1.34 0.42 0.17
C GLY A 112 -2.69 -0.18 0.52
N THR A 113 -2.92 -0.44 1.80
CA THR A 113 -4.21 -0.91 2.29
C THR A 113 -5.12 0.27 2.54
N SER A 114 -6.25 0.33 1.86
CA SER A 114 -7.23 1.41 1.98
C SER A 114 -7.83 1.45 3.40
N LYS A 115 -8.33 2.64 3.81
CA LYS A 115 -9.02 2.78 5.10
C LYS A 115 -10.25 1.88 5.16
N GLY A 116 -10.39 1.10 6.23
CA GLY A 116 -11.58 0.31 6.49
C GLY A 116 -12.82 1.19 6.70
N LYS A 117 -13.95 0.77 6.14
CA LYS A 117 -15.25 1.45 6.24
C LYS A 117 -16.33 0.56 6.86
N GLY A 118 -15.94 -0.64 7.31
CA GLY A 118 -16.84 -1.63 7.88
C GLY A 118 -17.84 -2.18 6.86
N PHE A 119 -18.98 -2.69 7.33
CA PHE A 119 -20.07 -3.15 6.49
C PHE A 119 -20.85 -1.94 5.95
N GLN A 120 -21.00 -1.84 4.64
CA GLN A 120 -21.65 -0.73 3.96
C GLN A 120 -22.81 -1.22 3.07
N GLY A 121 -23.87 -0.41 3.03
CA GLY A 121 -24.98 -0.60 2.10
C GLY A 121 -24.60 -0.28 0.65
N ASN A 122 -25.45 -0.70 -0.28
CA ASN A 122 -25.22 -0.60 -1.72
C ASN A 122 -24.94 0.81 -2.21
N ILE A 123 -25.61 1.80 -1.65
CA ILE A 123 -25.46 3.21 -2.05
C ILE A 123 -24.02 3.67 -1.85
N LYS A 124 -23.45 3.47 -0.65
CA LYS A 124 -22.10 3.90 -0.35
C LYS A 124 -21.03 2.98 -0.99
N ARG A 125 -21.31 1.66 -1.02
CA ARG A 125 -20.34 0.67 -1.51
C ARG A 125 -20.19 0.69 -3.03
N HIS A 126 -21.30 0.91 -3.75
CA HIS A 126 -21.35 0.76 -5.21
C HIS A 126 -21.86 2.02 -5.94
N GLY A 127 -22.11 3.13 -5.21
CA GLY A 127 -22.61 4.37 -5.82
C GLY A 127 -24.03 4.27 -6.39
N GLN A 128 -24.86 3.35 -5.86
CA GLN A 128 -26.26 3.22 -6.32
C GLN A 128 -27.11 4.39 -5.85
N HIS A 129 -28.13 4.73 -6.62
CA HIS A 129 -29.09 5.76 -6.26
C HIS A 129 -30.02 5.28 -5.13
N ARG A 130 -30.42 6.19 -4.26
CA ARG A 130 -31.46 5.96 -3.28
C ARG A 130 -32.86 6.03 -3.94
N GLY A 131 -33.84 5.37 -3.36
CA GLY A 131 -35.25 5.52 -3.74
C GLY A 131 -35.83 6.88 -3.32
N PRO A 132 -37.07 7.18 -3.74
CA PRO A 132 -37.78 8.39 -3.35
C PRO A 132 -37.89 8.53 -1.83
N MET A 133 -37.79 9.76 -1.32
CA MET A 133 -37.89 10.05 0.12
C MET A 133 -39.23 10.61 0.50
N ALA A 134 -40.12 10.87 -0.49
CA ALA A 134 -41.45 11.40 -0.35
C ALA A 134 -42.46 10.53 -1.12
N HIS A 135 -43.70 10.99 -1.26
CA HIS A 135 -44.81 10.31 -1.96
C HIS A 135 -45.15 8.91 -1.41
N GLY A 136 -44.98 8.70 -0.09
CA GLY A 136 -45.34 7.43 0.57
C GLY A 136 -44.38 6.27 0.27
N SER A 137 -43.25 6.52 -0.38
CA SER A 137 -42.24 5.47 -0.67
C SER A 137 -41.60 4.94 0.61
N MET A 138 -41.59 3.61 0.79
CA MET A 138 -40.86 2.92 1.84
C MET A 138 -39.49 2.40 1.35
N TYR A 139 -39.14 2.72 0.11
CA TYR A 139 -37.93 2.21 -0.57
C TYR A 139 -36.83 3.25 -0.58
N HIS A 140 -36.23 3.57 0.57
CA HIS A 140 -35.24 4.64 0.70
C HIS A 140 -33.82 4.19 0.33
N ARG A 141 -33.31 3.16 0.99
CA ARG A 141 -31.90 2.73 0.86
C ARG A 141 -31.75 1.21 0.61
N ARG A 142 -32.78 0.58 0.11
CA ARG A 142 -32.80 -0.87 -0.13
C ARG A 142 -32.07 -1.26 -1.41
N PRO A 143 -31.53 -2.51 -1.52
CA PRO A 143 -30.70 -2.96 -2.66
C PRO A 143 -31.48 -3.18 -3.98
N GLY A 144 -32.80 -3.27 -3.95
CA GLY A 144 -33.61 -3.54 -5.13
C GLY A 144 -33.78 -5.01 -5.47
N SER A 145 -34.25 -5.26 -6.68
CA SER A 145 -34.45 -6.63 -7.18
C SER A 145 -33.19 -7.46 -7.14
N MET A 146 -33.34 -8.72 -6.73
CA MET A 146 -32.21 -9.68 -6.73
C MET A 146 -32.01 -10.38 -8.07
N GLY A 147 -32.95 -10.24 -9.00
CA GLY A 147 -32.92 -10.85 -10.33
C GLY A 147 -34.22 -11.54 -10.69
N PRO A 148 -34.28 -12.28 -11.81
CA PRO A 148 -35.40 -13.09 -12.18
C PRO A 148 -35.65 -14.24 -11.19
N THR A 149 -36.88 -14.76 -11.14
CA THR A 149 -37.31 -15.74 -10.16
C THR A 149 -36.94 -17.18 -10.52
N SER A 150 -37.81 -17.90 -11.20
CA SER A 150 -37.68 -19.35 -11.44
C SER A 150 -36.52 -19.72 -12.35
N THR A 151 -36.20 -18.89 -13.33
CA THR A 151 -35.03 -19.09 -14.22
C THR A 151 -34.15 -17.86 -14.16
N PRO A 152 -32.92 -17.93 -13.67
CA PRO A 152 -32.10 -19.11 -13.33
C PRO A 152 -32.26 -19.65 -11.88
N GLY A 153 -33.22 -19.20 -11.09
CA GLY A 153 -33.44 -19.65 -9.71
C GLY A 153 -32.34 -19.31 -8.70
N ARG A 154 -31.48 -18.33 -9.03
CA ARG A 154 -30.32 -17.91 -8.20
C ARG A 154 -29.99 -16.44 -8.42
N VAL A 155 -29.29 -15.85 -7.46
CA VAL A 155 -28.63 -14.54 -7.62
C VAL A 155 -27.31 -14.74 -8.34
N PHE A 156 -27.07 -13.98 -9.40
CA PHE A 156 -25.80 -14.08 -10.16
C PHE A 156 -24.60 -13.61 -9.34
N LYS A 157 -23.44 -14.23 -9.64
CA LYS A 157 -22.16 -13.78 -9.09
C LYS A 157 -21.89 -12.35 -9.53
N GLY A 158 -21.21 -11.58 -8.69
CA GLY A 158 -20.88 -10.17 -8.99
C GLY A 158 -22.06 -9.19 -8.78
N LYS A 159 -23.23 -9.64 -8.33
CA LYS A 159 -24.33 -8.73 -7.95
C LYS A 159 -23.85 -7.72 -6.91
N LYS A 160 -24.08 -6.42 -7.19
CA LYS A 160 -23.69 -5.32 -6.30
C LYS A 160 -24.59 -5.28 -5.07
N LEU A 161 -24.16 -5.93 -4.00
CA LEU A 161 -24.88 -6.05 -2.73
C LEU A 161 -24.10 -5.42 -1.57
N PRO A 162 -24.76 -5.16 -0.41
CA PRO A 162 -24.08 -4.68 0.78
C PRO A 162 -22.98 -5.65 1.23
N GLY A 163 -21.99 -5.14 1.93
CA GLY A 163 -20.89 -5.96 2.44
C GLY A 163 -19.73 -5.12 2.94
N HIS A 164 -18.62 -5.79 3.24
CA HIS A 164 -17.40 -5.14 3.70
C HIS A 164 -16.88 -4.17 2.65
N MET A 165 -16.45 -2.97 3.08
CA MET A 165 -15.87 -1.93 2.25
C MET A 165 -14.57 -1.42 2.88
N GLY A 166 -13.57 -1.20 2.04
CA GLY A 166 -12.24 -0.76 2.51
C GLY A 166 -11.41 -1.90 3.09
N SER A 167 -10.28 -1.56 3.69
CA SER A 167 -9.26 -2.52 4.20
C SER A 167 -8.79 -3.52 3.13
N VAL A 168 -8.79 -3.07 1.88
CA VAL A 168 -8.33 -3.82 0.71
C VAL A 168 -7.07 -3.18 0.14
N VAL A 169 -6.21 -3.99 -0.45
CA VAL A 169 -5.02 -3.49 -1.16
C VAL A 169 -5.48 -2.73 -2.40
N SER A 170 -4.99 -1.51 -2.54
CA SER A 170 -5.31 -0.61 -3.65
C SER A 170 -4.02 0.00 -4.17
N THR A 171 -3.89 0.12 -5.49
CA THR A 171 -2.73 0.72 -6.16
C THR A 171 -3.18 1.94 -6.94
N ILE A 172 -2.51 3.07 -6.72
CA ILE A 172 -2.62 4.26 -7.55
C ILE A 172 -1.38 4.32 -8.41
N LYS A 173 -1.59 4.43 -9.73
CA LYS A 173 -0.52 4.37 -10.72
C LYS A 173 -0.13 5.77 -11.20
N ASN A 174 1.09 5.89 -11.72
CA ASN A 174 1.62 7.08 -12.39
C ASN A 174 1.51 8.37 -11.55
N LEU A 175 1.85 8.28 -10.26
CA LEU A 175 1.93 9.47 -9.42
C LEU A 175 3.26 10.19 -9.63
N THR A 176 3.20 11.48 -9.91
CA THR A 176 4.40 12.30 -10.09
C THR A 176 5.15 12.45 -8.78
N VAL A 177 6.45 12.19 -8.79
CA VAL A 177 7.35 12.50 -7.67
C VAL A 177 7.72 13.97 -7.78
N VAL A 178 7.42 14.74 -6.74
CA VAL A 178 7.67 16.18 -6.73
C VAL A 178 9.05 16.51 -6.16
N LYS A 179 9.42 15.81 -5.08
CA LYS A 179 10.72 16.00 -4.42
C LYS A 179 11.10 14.73 -3.66
N VAL A 180 12.36 14.39 -3.70
CA VAL A 180 12.99 13.37 -2.84
C VAL A 180 13.96 14.10 -1.91
N ASP A 181 13.79 13.92 -0.61
CA ASP A 181 14.65 14.48 0.44
C ASP A 181 15.42 13.31 1.08
N SER A 182 16.68 13.19 0.70
CA SER A 182 17.57 12.11 1.19
C SER A 182 17.96 12.30 2.65
N ASP A 183 18.06 13.55 3.13
CA ASP A 183 18.48 13.83 4.51
C ASP A 183 17.40 13.41 5.51
N LYS A 184 16.13 13.59 5.11
CA LYS A 184 14.97 13.23 5.92
C LYS A 184 14.37 11.87 5.58
N ASN A 185 14.89 11.19 4.55
CA ASN A 185 14.35 9.95 4.01
C ASN A 185 12.86 10.07 3.60
N VAL A 186 12.47 11.18 2.97
CA VAL A 186 11.08 11.48 2.60
C VAL A 186 10.95 11.64 1.10
N VAL A 187 9.90 11.01 0.56
CA VAL A 187 9.44 11.20 -0.83
C VAL A 187 8.13 11.96 -0.82
N LEU A 188 8.06 13.06 -1.56
CA LEU A 188 6.84 13.83 -1.79
C LEU A 188 6.22 13.45 -3.12
N VAL A 189 5.04 12.86 -3.07
CA VAL A 189 4.29 12.38 -4.23
C VAL A 189 3.05 13.26 -4.43
N LYS A 190 2.78 13.70 -5.66
CA LYS A 190 1.61 14.53 -5.99
C LYS A 190 0.32 13.76 -5.78
N GLY A 191 -0.60 14.33 -5.00
CA GLY A 191 -1.94 13.78 -4.79
C GLY A 191 -2.06 12.86 -3.58
N SER A 192 -3.16 12.12 -3.51
CA SER A 192 -3.48 11.21 -2.40
C SER A 192 -2.99 9.80 -2.66
N ILE A 193 -2.64 9.08 -1.59
CA ILE A 193 -2.27 7.66 -1.63
C ILE A 193 -3.17 6.84 -0.71
N PRO A 194 -3.35 5.53 -0.96
CA PRO A 194 -4.19 4.69 -0.13
C PRO A 194 -3.64 4.54 1.28
N GLY A 195 -4.53 4.33 2.23
CA GLY A 195 -4.20 4.04 3.63
C GLY A 195 -4.40 5.20 4.60
N ALA A 196 -4.32 4.86 5.87
CA ALA A 196 -4.37 5.80 6.99
C ALA A 196 -2.99 6.47 7.20
N LYS A 197 -2.95 7.50 8.04
CA LYS A 197 -1.68 8.02 8.56
C LYS A 197 -0.93 6.90 9.28
N ASN A 198 0.38 6.85 9.11
CA ASN A 198 1.28 5.81 9.64
C ASN A 198 1.07 4.39 9.05
N SER A 199 0.29 4.22 7.99
CA SER A 199 0.20 2.94 7.28
C SER A 199 1.42 2.71 6.38
N ILE A 200 1.78 1.45 6.21
CA ILE A 200 2.84 1.04 5.29
C ILE A 200 2.30 1.09 3.86
N VAL A 201 3.09 1.64 2.98
CA VAL A 201 2.86 1.69 1.54
C VAL A 201 4.07 1.15 0.79
N LYS A 202 3.80 0.54 -0.34
CA LYS A 202 4.83 0.08 -1.28
C LYS A 202 4.89 1.07 -2.44
N VAL A 203 6.05 1.59 -2.72
CA VAL A 203 6.34 2.52 -3.81
C VAL A 203 7.13 1.77 -4.86
N ARG A 204 6.66 1.76 -6.09
CA ARG A 204 7.29 1.10 -7.24
C ARG A 204 7.63 2.13 -8.30
N LYS A 205 8.83 2.07 -8.83
CA LYS A 205 9.25 2.85 -10.01
C LYS A 205 8.42 2.44 -11.23
N VAL A 206 8.03 3.40 -12.03
CA VAL A 206 7.38 3.18 -13.33
C VAL A 206 8.41 3.21 -14.43
#